data_cf2ab05ff7e9d92959be709e86e69b40
#
_entry.id   cf2ab05ff7e9d92959be709e86e69b40
#
_cell.length_a   1.000
_cell.length_b   1.000
_cell.length_c   1.000
_cell.angle_alpha   90.00
_cell.angle_beta   90.00
_cell.angle_gamma   90.00
#
_symmetry.space_group_name_H-M   'P 1'
#
loop_
_entity.id
_entity.type
_entity.pdbx_description
1 polymer ?
#
loop_
_entity_poly.entity_id
_entity_poly.type
_entity_poly.pdbx_seq_one_letter_code
_entity_poly.pdbx_strand_id
1 'polypeptide(L)'
;MENKSNFLCGLCIMAGLIILGAMFPITAKVFKSFDRTVNVKGLCEREVEADKVIWPIVLKVSGNDIDALYRDVNRQNEIVRQFVLTGGIKEEEISLSITSSDKYTLEYSNDRAFRYILTSVVTVCTENVNAVVSLRSHKSDLFAKGIMIVEDDWNNQTIFSFEGLNDIKPEMIEEATRNARASAVKFAEDSGSHLGKIKDASQGTFTITDRDSNTPYIKKIRVVTSVTYYLAR
;
A
#
# COMPACT_ATOMS: atom_id res chain seq x y z
N MET A 1 56.52 58.96 -28.90
CA MET A 1 56.47 57.79 -27.97
C MET A 1 55.04 57.31 -27.73
N GLU A 2 54.02 58.14 -27.74
CA GLU A 2 52.59 57.80 -27.50
C GLU A 2 52.01 56.78 -28.48
N ASN A 3 52.34 56.80 -29.75
CA ASN A 3 51.76 55.92 -30.75
C ASN A 3 52.15 54.43 -30.55
N LYS A 4 53.31 54.13 -29.96
CA LYS A 4 53.74 52.75 -29.65
C LYS A 4 53.03 52.18 -28.43
N SER A 5 52.72 53.06 -27.45
CA SER A 5 51.97 52.64 -26.24
C SER A 5 50.52 52.27 -26.57
N ASN A 6 49.86 53.07 -27.41
CA ASN A 6 48.48 52.82 -27.83
C ASN A 6 48.36 51.56 -28.70
N PHE A 7 49.35 51.27 -29.52
CA PHE A 7 49.41 50.05 -30.32
C PHE A 7 49.59 48.79 -29.42
N LEU A 8 50.44 48.90 -28.39
CA LEU A 8 50.63 47.78 -27.44
C LEU A 8 49.36 47.50 -26.61
N CYS A 9 48.66 48.55 -26.16
CA CYS A 9 47.37 48.41 -25.48
C CYS A 9 46.32 47.76 -26.38
N GLY A 10 46.23 48.17 -27.64
CA GLY A 10 45.33 47.56 -28.63
C GLY A 10 45.60 46.06 -28.86
N LEU A 11 46.88 45.70 -28.92
CA LEU A 11 47.34 44.31 -29.08
C LEU A 11 46.97 43.45 -27.85
N CYS A 12 47.15 43.99 -26.62
CA CYS A 12 46.76 43.31 -25.41
C CYS A 12 45.23 43.09 -25.28
N ILE A 13 44.43 44.08 -25.67
CA ILE A 13 42.98 43.99 -25.70
C ILE A 13 42.52 42.93 -26.73
N MET A 14 43.12 42.95 -27.90
CA MET A 14 42.84 41.97 -28.94
C MET A 14 43.17 40.54 -28.51
N ALA A 15 44.33 40.35 -27.90
CA ALA A 15 44.73 39.05 -27.34
C ALA A 15 43.78 38.57 -26.22
N GLY A 16 43.33 39.47 -25.33
CA GLY A 16 42.33 39.16 -24.31
C GLY A 16 40.98 38.73 -24.89
N LEU A 17 40.52 39.42 -25.92
CA LEU A 17 39.27 39.06 -26.62
C LEU A 17 39.35 37.70 -27.36
N ILE A 18 40.51 37.40 -27.97
CA ILE A 18 40.74 36.10 -28.62
C ILE A 18 40.73 34.96 -27.57
N ILE A 19 41.36 35.15 -26.41
CA ILE A 19 41.36 34.17 -25.33
C ILE A 19 39.94 33.97 -24.79
N LEU A 20 39.20 35.05 -24.50
CA LEU A 20 37.80 35.00 -24.11
C LEU A 20 36.92 34.28 -25.15
N GLY A 21 37.08 34.60 -26.41
CA GLY A 21 36.36 33.96 -27.51
C GLY A 21 36.68 32.46 -27.65
N ALA A 22 37.93 32.07 -27.42
CA ALA A 22 38.36 30.67 -27.45
C ALA A 22 37.86 29.86 -26.23
N MET A 23 37.65 30.49 -25.06
CA MET A 23 37.10 29.83 -23.88
C MET A 23 35.59 29.56 -23.98
N PHE A 24 34.84 30.36 -24.75
CA PHE A 24 33.40 30.23 -24.91
C PHE A 24 32.94 28.86 -25.45
N PRO A 25 33.50 28.31 -26.52
CA PRO A 25 33.13 26.98 -27.04
C PRO A 25 33.53 25.84 -26.08
N ILE A 26 34.59 26.04 -25.27
CA ILE A 26 35.03 25.05 -24.28
C ILE A 26 34.00 24.95 -23.13
N THR A 27 33.58 26.11 -22.61
CA THR A 27 32.55 26.16 -21.56
C THR A 27 31.22 25.65 -22.10
N ALA A 28 30.80 25.97 -23.30
CA ALA A 28 29.57 25.45 -23.94
C ALA A 28 29.58 23.91 -24.10
N LYS A 29 30.75 23.33 -24.47
CA LYS A 29 30.91 21.88 -24.55
C LYS A 29 30.84 21.20 -23.18
N VAL A 30 31.42 21.78 -22.15
CA VAL A 30 31.35 21.31 -20.79
C VAL A 30 29.92 21.37 -20.28
N PHE A 31 29.20 22.48 -20.47
CA PHE A 31 27.78 22.61 -20.14
C PHE A 31 26.93 21.54 -20.83
N LYS A 32 27.12 21.33 -22.12
CA LYS A 32 26.38 20.34 -22.89
C LYS A 32 26.68 18.89 -22.51
N SER A 33 27.82 18.60 -21.89
CA SER A 33 28.15 17.27 -21.37
C SER A 33 27.38 16.92 -20.11
N PHE A 34 26.95 17.94 -19.32
CA PHE A 34 26.10 17.76 -18.14
C PHE A 34 24.62 17.46 -18.49
N ASP A 35 24.19 17.67 -19.72
CA ASP A 35 22.82 17.40 -20.16
C ASP A 35 22.58 15.92 -20.56
N ARG A 36 23.65 15.12 -20.66
CA ARG A 36 23.50 13.71 -21.00
C ARG A 36 23.16 12.93 -19.76
N THR A 37 21.90 12.56 -19.65
CA THR A 37 21.38 11.81 -18.50
C THR A 37 20.55 10.62 -18.96
N VAL A 38 20.48 9.60 -18.13
CA VAL A 38 19.54 8.49 -18.25
C VAL A 38 18.63 8.48 -17.03
N ASN A 39 17.34 8.44 -17.26
CA ASN A 39 16.35 8.26 -16.20
C ASN A 39 15.85 6.83 -16.26
N VAL A 40 15.91 6.13 -15.13
CA VAL A 40 15.51 4.74 -14.98
C VAL A 40 14.59 4.56 -13.78
N LYS A 41 13.80 3.50 -13.83
CA LYS A 41 12.96 3.10 -12.71
C LYS A 41 13.38 1.71 -12.25
N GLY A 42 13.58 1.56 -10.95
CA GLY A 42 13.76 0.26 -10.33
C GLY A 42 12.51 -0.12 -9.56
N LEU A 43 12.09 -1.34 -9.73
CA LEU A 43 10.94 -1.94 -9.06
C LEU A 43 11.42 -2.93 -8.02
N CYS A 44 10.78 -2.91 -6.84
CA CYS A 44 10.79 -4.02 -5.90
C CYS A 44 9.35 -4.39 -5.56
N GLU A 45 9.04 -5.68 -5.63
CA GLU A 45 7.77 -6.26 -5.22
C GLU A 45 8.04 -7.40 -4.25
N ARG A 46 7.25 -7.49 -3.19
CA ARG A 46 7.35 -8.54 -2.18
C ARG A 46 5.96 -9.00 -1.75
N GLU A 47 5.77 -10.30 -1.64
CA GLU A 47 4.58 -10.87 -1.02
C GLU A 47 4.87 -11.13 0.45
N VAL A 48 3.95 -10.73 1.33
CA VAL A 48 4.02 -10.93 2.78
C VAL A 48 2.66 -11.38 3.29
N GLU A 49 2.64 -12.11 4.39
CA GLU A 49 1.38 -12.40 5.10
C GLU A 49 0.89 -11.14 5.82
N ALA A 50 -0.41 -10.94 5.85
CA ALA A 50 -1.03 -9.92 6.69
C ALA A 50 -0.67 -10.18 8.16
N ASP A 51 -0.44 -9.12 8.92
CA ASP A 51 -0.11 -9.19 10.35
C ASP A 51 -1.26 -8.78 11.26
N LYS A 52 -2.39 -8.35 10.66
CA LYS A 52 -3.60 -7.99 11.38
C LYS A 52 -4.85 -8.32 10.57
N VAL A 53 -5.90 -8.72 11.26
CA VAL A 53 -7.19 -9.00 10.65
C VAL A 53 -8.33 -8.43 11.50
N ILE A 54 -9.31 -7.84 10.81
CA ILE A 54 -10.60 -7.46 11.37
C ILE A 54 -11.64 -8.35 10.69
N TRP A 55 -12.27 -9.23 11.49
CA TRP A 55 -13.28 -10.16 11.01
C TRP A 55 -14.60 -9.92 11.71
N PRO A 56 -15.54 -9.22 11.09
CA PRO A 56 -16.90 -9.08 11.60
C PRO A 56 -17.73 -10.32 11.26
N ILE A 57 -18.38 -10.89 12.26
CA ILE A 57 -19.33 -12.00 12.14
C ILE A 57 -20.71 -11.43 12.38
N VAL A 58 -21.50 -11.36 11.30
CA VAL A 58 -22.82 -10.70 11.31
C VAL A 58 -23.92 -11.72 11.50
N LEU A 59 -24.75 -11.49 12.52
CA LEU A 59 -25.95 -12.27 12.82
C LEU A 59 -27.17 -11.38 12.63
N LYS A 60 -28.21 -11.89 11.94
CA LYS A 60 -29.48 -11.18 11.76
C LYS A 60 -30.64 -12.08 12.22
N VAL A 61 -31.44 -11.57 13.14
CA VAL A 61 -32.67 -12.22 13.57
C VAL A 61 -33.85 -11.28 13.37
N SER A 62 -35.02 -11.83 13.05
CA SER A 62 -36.23 -11.04 12.80
C SER A 62 -37.44 -11.68 13.49
N GLY A 63 -38.37 -10.84 13.94
CA GLY A 63 -39.57 -11.29 14.63
C GLY A 63 -40.45 -10.14 15.08
N ASN A 64 -41.51 -10.47 15.85
CA ASN A 64 -42.50 -9.51 16.34
C ASN A 64 -42.39 -9.25 17.85
N ASP A 65 -41.65 -10.08 18.58
CA ASP A 65 -41.40 -9.94 20.01
C ASP A 65 -39.93 -9.55 20.24
N ILE A 66 -39.71 -8.33 20.65
CA ILE A 66 -38.36 -7.78 20.83
C ILE A 66 -37.59 -8.45 21.98
N ASP A 67 -38.30 -8.87 23.06
CA ASP A 67 -37.66 -9.53 24.19
C ASP A 67 -37.20 -10.94 23.84
N ALA A 68 -38.01 -11.65 23.05
CA ALA A 68 -37.65 -12.97 22.53
C ALA A 68 -36.46 -12.88 21.57
N LEU A 69 -36.46 -11.90 20.67
CA LEU A 69 -35.35 -11.64 19.75
C LEU A 69 -34.06 -11.30 20.48
N TYR A 70 -34.14 -10.47 21.53
CA TYR A 70 -32.95 -10.08 22.30
C TYR A 70 -32.34 -11.28 23.04
N ARG A 71 -33.16 -12.14 23.61
CA ARG A 71 -32.66 -13.38 24.22
C ARG A 71 -32.02 -14.31 23.19
N ASP A 72 -32.60 -14.44 22.04
CA ASP A 72 -32.05 -15.29 20.95
C ASP A 72 -30.71 -14.75 20.42
N VAL A 73 -30.62 -13.45 20.15
CA VAL A 73 -29.35 -12.80 19.73
C VAL A 73 -28.24 -13.00 20.76
N ASN A 74 -28.56 -12.82 22.06
CA ASN A 74 -27.55 -13.00 23.10
C ASN A 74 -27.08 -14.46 23.20
N ARG A 75 -27.99 -15.43 23.04
CA ARG A 75 -27.64 -16.86 22.98
C ARG A 75 -26.72 -17.13 21.77
N GLN A 76 -27.05 -16.58 20.59
CA GLN A 76 -26.26 -16.76 19.38
C GLN A 76 -24.89 -16.10 19.52
N ASN A 77 -24.81 -14.91 20.08
CA ASN A 77 -23.57 -14.20 20.35
C ASN A 77 -22.62 -15.00 21.26
N GLU A 78 -23.16 -15.65 22.31
CA GLU A 78 -22.35 -16.47 23.20
C GLU A 78 -21.80 -17.71 22.48
N ILE A 79 -22.58 -18.34 21.61
CA ILE A 79 -22.12 -19.48 20.81
C ILE A 79 -20.98 -19.05 19.87
N VAL A 80 -21.14 -17.92 19.18
CA VAL A 80 -20.10 -17.37 18.30
C VAL A 80 -18.85 -16.98 19.09
N ARG A 81 -19.03 -16.33 20.25
CA ARG A 81 -17.92 -15.96 21.14
C ARG A 81 -17.13 -17.20 21.58
N GLN A 82 -17.81 -18.27 22.03
CA GLN A 82 -17.15 -19.52 22.41
C GLN A 82 -16.44 -20.19 21.22
N PHE A 83 -17.00 -20.14 20.04
CA PHE A 83 -16.36 -20.64 18.83
C PHE A 83 -15.05 -19.90 18.53
N VAL A 84 -15.05 -18.58 18.63
CA VAL A 84 -13.88 -17.73 18.38
C VAL A 84 -12.80 -17.96 19.45
N LEU A 85 -13.18 -18.01 20.73
CA LEU A 85 -12.26 -18.29 21.85
C LEU A 85 -11.59 -19.66 21.71
N THR A 86 -12.37 -20.70 21.36
CA THR A 86 -11.85 -22.06 21.14
C THR A 86 -10.85 -22.10 19.99
N GLY A 87 -10.97 -21.20 19.01
CA GLY A 87 -10.04 -21.05 17.89
C GLY A 87 -8.75 -20.30 18.24
N GLY A 88 -8.54 -19.91 19.51
CA GLY A 88 -7.30 -19.27 19.98
C GLY A 88 -7.29 -17.75 19.90
N ILE A 89 -8.44 -17.11 19.72
CA ILE A 89 -8.60 -15.65 19.84
C ILE A 89 -8.84 -15.29 21.29
N LYS A 90 -8.26 -14.18 21.76
CA LYS A 90 -8.42 -13.73 23.13
C LYS A 90 -9.70 -12.92 23.31
N GLU A 91 -10.22 -12.90 24.55
CA GLU A 91 -11.42 -12.14 24.88
C GLU A 91 -11.31 -10.65 24.58
N GLU A 92 -10.14 -10.06 24.82
CA GLU A 92 -9.85 -8.64 24.60
C GLU A 92 -9.84 -8.24 23.12
N GLU A 93 -9.75 -9.22 22.23
CA GLU A 93 -9.74 -9.05 20.76
C GLU A 93 -11.15 -9.14 20.17
N ILE A 94 -12.17 -9.38 21.01
CA ILE A 94 -13.56 -9.54 20.59
C ILE A 94 -14.37 -8.33 21.05
N SER A 95 -15.11 -7.75 20.12
CA SER A 95 -16.08 -6.68 20.41
C SER A 95 -17.46 -7.05 19.89
N LEU A 96 -18.50 -6.57 20.57
CA LEU A 96 -19.88 -6.85 20.24
C LEU A 96 -20.64 -5.54 20.00
N SER A 97 -21.40 -5.48 18.92
CA SER A 97 -22.35 -4.40 18.65
C SER A 97 -23.70 -4.99 18.25
N ILE A 98 -24.79 -4.47 18.84
CA ILE A 98 -26.16 -4.88 18.50
C ILE A 98 -26.92 -3.64 18.04
N THR A 99 -27.55 -3.73 16.88
CA THR A 99 -28.39 -2.69 16.30
C THR A 99 -29.81 -3.24 16.06
N SER A 100 -30.83 -2.46 16.37
CA SER A 100 -32.21 -2.81 16.13
C SER A 100 -32.83 -1.90 15.08
N SER A 101 -33.69 -2.48 14.23
CA SER A 101 -34.49 -1.73 13.25
C SER A 101 -35.96 -2.14 13.37
N ASP A 102 -36.87 -1.14 13.43
CA ASP A 102 -38.30 -1.33 13.33
C ASP A 102 -38.74 -1.08 11.88
N LYS A 103 -39.15 -2.13 11.18
CA LYS A 103 -39.55 -2.06 9.78
C LYS A 103 -40.79 -1.20 9.53
N TYR A 104 -41.65 -0.98 10.53
CA TYR A 104 -42.86 -0.17 10.37
C TYR A 104 -42.54 1.34 10.35
N THR A 105 -41.38 1.74 10.84
CA THR A 105 -40.91 3.13 10.75
C THR A 105 -40.14 3.41 9.45
N LEU A 106 -39.81 2.40 8.65
CA LEU A 106 -39.13 2.55 7.38
C LEU A 106 -40.18 2.72 6.25
N GLU A 107 -40.21 3.87 5.63
CA GLU A 107 -41.19 4.28 4.59
C GLU A 107 -41.20 3.35 3.34
N TYR A 108 -40.15 2.55 3.12
CA TYR A 108 -39.94 1.76 1.90
C TYR A 108 -40.05 0.24 2.08
N SER A 109 -40.46 -0.26 3.26
CA SER A 109 -40.55 -1.70 3.48
C SER A 109 -41.93 -2.23 3.12
N ASN A 110 -42.06 -2.92 1.98
CA ASN A 110 -43.30 -3.63 1.56
C ASN A 110 -43.45 -5.00 2.24
N ASP A 111 -42.38 -5.56 2.83
CA ASP A 111 -42.42 -6.82 3.56
C ASP A 111 -42.70 -6.59 5.03
N ARG A 112 -43.90 -6.96 5.48
CA ARG A 112 -44.41 -6.80 6.87
C ARG A 112 -44.49 -8.11 7.63
N ALA A 113 -43.81 -9.18 7.18
CA ALA A 113 -43.86 -10.47 7.86
C ALA A 113 -43.35 -10.37 9.30
N PHE A 114 -42.28 -9.58 9.50
CA PHE A 114 -41.70 -9.31 10.82
C PHE A 114 -41.50 -7.80 11.05
N ARG A 115 -41.85 -7.34 12.25
CA ARG A 115 -41.72 -5.92 12.61
C ARG A 115 -40.28 -5.55 12.94
N TYR A 116 -39.58 -6.35 13.74
CA TYR A 116 -38.25 -6.03 14.22
C TYR A 116 -37.19 -6.86 13.54
N ILE A 117 -36.03 -6.23 13.29
CA ILE A 117 -34.80 -6.89 12.87
C ILE A 117 -33.72 -6.48 13.87
N LEU A 118 -33.05 -7.46 14.50
CA LEU A 118 -31.84 -7.22 15.27
C LEU A 118 -30.66 -7.72 14.45
N THR A 119 -29.67 -6.85 14.30
CA THR A 119 -28.38 -7.17 13.69
C THR A 119 -27.32 -7.11 14.79
N SER A 120 -26.66 -8.22 15.01
CA SER A 120 -25.52 -8.30 15.93
C SER A 120 -24.26 -8.54 15.13
N VAL A 121 -23.19 -7.81 15.47
CA VAL A 121 -21.87 -7.95 14.87
C VAL A 121 -20.87 -8.28 15.96
N VAL A 122 -20.35 -9.51 15.91
CA VAL A 122 -19.21 -9.93 16.74
C VAL A 122 -17.96 -9.68 15.92
N THR A 123 -17.20 -8.67 16.28
CA THR A 123 -15.99 -8.28 15.55
C THR A 123 -14.76 -8.82 16.27
N VAL A 124 -13.97 -9.60 15.56
CA VAL A 124 -12.65 -10.08 15.99
C VAL A 124 -11.59 -9.17 15.36
N CYS A 125 -10.73 -8.56 16.20
CA CYS A 125 -9.60 -7.76 15.76
C CYS A 125 -8.33 -8.32 16.40
N THR A 126 -7.50 -9.03 15.61
CA THR A 126 -6.35 -9.77 16.12
C THR A 126 -5.16 -9.73 15.17
N GLU A 127 -3.96 -9.92 15.74
CA GLU A 127 -2.73 -10.16 15.01
C GLU A 127 -2.57 -11.65 14.64
N ASN A 128 -3.36 -12.54 15.23
CA ASN A 128 -3.33 -13.98 14.91
C ASN A 128 -4.16 -14.28 13.65
N VAL A 129 -3.65 -13.84 12.52
CA VAL A 129 -4.30 -14.01 11.21
C VAL A 129 -4.58 -15.47 10.89
N ASN A 130 -3.64 -16.35 11.21
CA ASN A 130 -3.76 -17.79 10.92
C ASN A 130 -4.92 -18.45 11.67
N ALA A 131 -5.17 -18.03 12.92
CA ALA A 131 -6.32 -18.50 13.69
C ALA A 131 -7.64 -18.10 13.01
N VAL A 132 -7.74 -16.85 12.53
CA VAL A 132 -8.95 -16.39 11.83
C VAL A 132 -9.14 -17.10 10.49
N VAL A 133 -8.08 -17.32 9.72
CA VAL A 133 -8.14 -18.07 8.45
C VAL A 133 -8.64 -19.49 8.70
N SER A 134 -8.13 -20.15 9.76
CA SER A 134 -8.59 -21.48 10.18
C SER A 134 -10.07 -21.47 10.63
N LEU A 135 -10.45 -20.53 11.50
CA LEU A 135 -11.84 -20.40 11.97
C LEU A 135 -12.82 -20.17 10.83
N ARG A 136 -12.44 -19.35 9.84
CA ARG A 136 -13.28 -19.12 8.65
C ARG A 136 -13.48 -20.36 7.80
N SER A 137 -12.51 -21.28 7.77
CA SER A 137 -12.69 -22.58 7.09
C SER A 137 -13.63 -23.53 7.86
N HIS A 138 -13.80 -23.35 9.16
CA HIS A 138 -14.67 -24.16 10.03
C HIS A 138 -16.03 -23.49 10.37
N LYS A 139 -16.47 -22.50 9.57
CA LYS A 139 -17.76 -21.83 9.77
C LYS A 139 -18.96 -22.78 9.78
N SER A 140 -18.84 -23.92 9.09
CA SER A 140 -19.84 -24.99 9.10
C SER A 140 -20.22 -25.46 10.52
N ASP A 141 -19.32 -25.36 11.49
CA ASP A 141 -19.58 -25.74 12.87
C ASP A 141 -20.61 -24.82 13.56
N LEU A 142 -20.67 -23.56 13.13
CA LEU A 142 -21.70 -22.62 13.57
C LEU A 142 -23.04 -22.93 12.93
N PHE A 143 -23.08 -23.30 11.64
CA PHE A 143 -24.30 -23.74 11.00
C PHE A 143 -24.88 -25.01 11.66
N ALA A 144 -24.02 -25.97 12.05
CA ALA A 144 -24.43 -27.16 12.79
C ALA A 144 -25.06 -26.85 14.16
N LYS A 145 -24.70 -25.70 14.76
CA LYS A 145 -25.30 -25.17 16.00
C LYS A 145 -26.54 -24.29 15.77
N GLY A 146 -27.03 -24.21 14.52
CA GLY A 146 -28.18 -23.39 14.13
C GLY A 146 -27.89 -21.89 14.02
N ILE A 147 -26.64 -21.50 13.93
CA ILE A 147 -26.22 -20.09 13.76
C ILE A 147 -26.05 -19.80 12.27
N MET A 148 -26.83 -18.86 11.74
CA MET A 148 -26.67 -18.37 10.36
C MET A 148 -25.87 -17.07 10.35
N ILE A 149 -24.71 -17.08 9.69
CA ILE A 149 -23.88 -15.91 9.49
C ILE A 149 -24.27 -15.25 8.18
N VAL A 150 -24.39 -13.92 8.18
CA VAL A 150 -24.57 -13.12 6.97
C VAL A 150 -23.18 -12.78 6.41
N GLU A 151 -22.84 -13.34 5.24
CA GLU A 151 -21.52 -13.18 4.62
C GLU A 151 -21.45 -11.99 3.64
N ASP A 152 -22.56 -11.68 2.98
CA ASP A 152 -22.62 -10.61 1.96
C ASP A 152 -23.07 -9.26 2.55
N ASP A 153 -22.58 -8.92 3.74
CA ASP A 153 -22.83 -7.62 4.32
C ASP A 153 -21.76 -6.61 3.85
N TRP A 154 -22.16 -5.71 2.98
CA TRP A 154 -21.28 -4.73 2.35
C TRP A 154 -20.56 -3.82 3.36
N ASN A 155 -21.17 -3.58 4.52
CA ASN A 155 -20.61 -2.74 5.60
C ASN A 155 -19.69 -3.51 6.56
N ASN A 156 -19.69 -4.84 6.50
CA ASN A 156 -19.00 -5.71 7.46
C ASN A 156 -18.12 -6.72 6.74
N GLN A 157 -17.22 -6.25 5.90
CA GLN A 157 -16.27 -7.10 5.19
C GLN A 157 -15.06 -7.46 6.08
N THR A 158 -14.52 -8.66 5.88
CA THR A 158 -13.26 -9.04 6.53
C THR A 158 -12.11 -8.25 5.90
N ILE A 159 -11.32 -7.59 6.73
CA ILE A 159 -10.18 -6.77 6.30
C ILE A 159 -8.91 -7.40 6.86
N PHE A 160 -7.99 -7.75 5.96
CA PHE A 160 -6.62 -8.11 6.31
C PHE A 160 -5.73 -6.91 6.05
N SER A 161 -4.80 -6.60 6.94
CA SER A 161 -3.84 -5.50 6.80
C SER A 161 -2.43 -5.97 7.11
N PHE A 162 -1.46 -5.21 6.59
CA PHE A 162 -0.06 -5.36 6.93
C PHE A 162 0.44 -4.02 7.48
N GLU A 163 0.74 -3.98 8.78
CA GLU A 163 1.19 -2.80 9.51
C GLU A 163 2.72 -2.74 9.65
N GLY A 164 3.41 -3.89 9.50
CA GLY A 164 4.86 -4.06 9.62
C GLY A 164 5.68 -3.49 8.45
N LEU A 165 5.13 -2.56 7.65
CA LEU A 165 5.82 -2.00 6.49
C LEU A 165 7.18 -1.36 6.84
N ASN A 166 7.29 -0.73 8.01
CA ASN A 166 8.51 -0.01 8.39
C ASN A 166 9.71 -0.94 8.54
N ASP A 167 9.50 -2.19 8.88
CA ASP A 167 10.56 -3.18 9.10
C ASP A 167 11.20 -3.64 7.78
N ILE A 168 10.40 -3.75 6.73
CA ILE A 168 10.86 -4.23 5.40
C ILE A 168 11.17 -3.08 4.43
N LYS A 169 10.75 -1.87 4.73
CA LYS A 169 10.91 -0.69 3.88
C LYS A 169 12.36 -0.40 3.47
N PRO A 170 13.37 -0.44 4.38
CA PRO A 170 14.76 -0.16 4.00
C PRO A 170 15.28 -1.15 2.96
N GLU A 171 15.03 -2.46 3.15
CA GLU A 171 15.46 -3.50 2.23
C GLU A 171 14.81 -3.36 0.85
N MET A 172 13.52 -3.06 0.82
CA MET A 172 12.80 -2.87 -0.44
C MET A 172 13.29 -1.65 -1.22
N ILE A 173 13.66 -0.55 -0.53
CA ILE A 173 14.26 0.64 -1.16
C ILE A 173 15.63 0.30 -1.73
N GLU A 174 16.46 -0.43 -0.97
CA GLU A 174 17.77 -0.86 -1.43
C GLU A 174 17.66 -1.70 -2.70
N GLU A 175 16.78 -2.69 -2.70
CA GLU A 175 16.52 -3.57 -3.84
C GLU A 175 16.04 -2.77 -5.06
N ALA A 176 15.04 -1.90 -4.90
CA ALA A 176 14.54 -1.05 -5.97
C ALA A 176 15.64 -0.14 -6.54
N THR A 177 16.47 0.44 -5.68
CA THR A 177 17.59 1.30 -6.12
C THR A 177 18.65 0.49 -6.86
N ARG A 178 18.97 -0.71 -6.40
CA ARG A 178 19.90 -1.64 -7.08
C ARG A 178 19.39 -2.02 -8.48
N ASN A 179 18.08 -2.31 -8.60
CA ASN A 179 17.44 -2.63 -9.86
C ASN A 179 17.43 -1.44 -10.84
N ALA A 180 17.19 -0.22 -10.32
CA ALA A 180 17.32 1.00 -11.10
C ALA A 180 18.75 1.17 -11.64
N ARG A 181 19.76 0.98 -10.79
CA ARG A 181 21.17 1.08 -11.19
C ARG A 181 21.56 0.04 -12.25
N ALA A 182 21.13 -1.20 -12.09
CA ALA A 182 21.37 -2.25 -13.07
C ALA A 182 20.80 -1.91 -14.44
N SER A 183 19.58 -1.36 -14.47
CA SER A 183 18.96 -0.86 -15.70
C SER A 183 19.75 0.31 -16.31
N ALA A 184 20.23 1.25 -15.49
CA ALA A 184 21.01 2.39 -15.96
C ALA A 184 22.37 1.97 -16.55
N VAL A 185 23.04 0.99 -15.94
CA VAL A 185 24.29 0.41 -16.47
C VAL A 185 24.04 -0.17 -17.86
N LYS A 186 22.98 -0.96 -18.00
CA LYS A 186 22.64 -1.59 -19.28
C LYS A 186 22.37 -0.54 -20.38
N PHE A 187 21.61 0.51 -20.07
CA PHE A 187 21.39 1.62 -21.00
C PHE A 187 22.68 2.36 -21.38
N ALA A 188 23.58 2.58 -20.41
CA ALA A 188 24.85 3.22 -20.68
C ALA A 188 25.72 2.39 -21.62
N GLU A 189 25.84 1.08 -21.38
CA GLU A 189 26.58 0.12 -22.23
C GLU A 189 26.00 0.08 -23.65
N ASP A 190 24.69 -0.09 -23.80
CA ASP A 190 24.01 -0.18 -25.09
C ASP A 190 24.14 1.13 -25.92
N SER A 191 24.32 2.27 -25.23
CA SER A 191 24.55 3.57 -25.87
C SER A 191 26.02 3.92 -26.10
N GLY A 192 26.94 3.01 -25.80
CA GLY A 192 28.39 3.26 -25.88
C GLY A 192 28.87 4.36 -24.92
N SER A 193 28.23 4.48 -23.76
CA SER A 193 28.52 5.46 -22.72
C SER A 193 28.85 4.75 -21.41
N HIS A 194 29.42 5.49 -20.45
CA HIS A 194 29.64 4.98 -19.11
C HIS A 194 28.65 5.63 -18.12
N LEU A 195 28.19 4.84 -17.13
CA LEU A 195 27.32 5.37 -16.07
C LEU A 195 28.10 6.29 -15.13
N GLY A 196 27.64 7.53 -15.01
CA GLY A 196 28.20 8.53 -14.11
C GLY A 196 27.56 8.54 -12.73
N LYS A 197 27.70 9.66 -12.03
CA LYS A 197 27.08 9.86 -10.70
C LYS A 197 25.57 10.04 -10.80
N ILE A 198 24.88 9.84 -9.68
CA ILE A 198 23.45 10.17 -9.55
C ILE A 198 23.29 11.69 -9.69
N LYS A 199 22.38 12.13 -10.54
CA LYS A 199 21.94 13.51 -10.67
C LYS A 199 20.76 13.80 -9.75
N ASP A 200 19.80 12.88 -9.71
CA ASP A 200 18.58 12.98 -8.92
C ASP A 200 18.05 11.59 -8.59
N ALA A 201 17.43 11.45 -7.43
CA ALA A 201 16.79 10.22 -7.01
C ALA A 201 15.49 10.53 -6.27
N SER A 202 14.43 9.84 -6.63
CA SER A 202 13.11 9.98 -6.04
C SER A 202 12.53 8.61 -5.73
N GLN A 203 12.12 8.43 -4.49
CA GLN A 203 11.40 7.25 -4.04
C GLN A 203 9.91 7.43 -4.28
N GLY A 204 9.28 6.47 -4.94
CA GLY A 204 7.82 6.43 -5.08
C GLY A 204 7.12 5.97 -3.81
N THR A 205 5.79 6.07 -3.83
CA THR A 205 4.93 5.60 -2.75
C THR A 205 4.93 4.08 -2.69
N PHE A 206 4.93 3.54 -1.48
CA PHE A 206 4.62 2.12 -1.26
C PHE A 206 3.14 1.88 -1.48
N THR A 207 2.82 0.87 -2.26
CA THR A 207 1.46 0.38 -2.43
C THR A 207 1.34 -1.01 -1.83
N ILE A 208 0.28 -1.22 -1.04
CA ILE A 208 -0.06 -2.51 -0.44
C ILE A 208 -1.41 -2.90 -1.02
N THR A 209 -1.48 -4.04 -1.67
CA THR A 209 -2.70 -4.60 -2.26
C THR A 209 -2.82 -6.05 -1.86
N ASP A 210 -4.00 -6.61 -1.97
CA ASP A 210 -4.17 -8.05 -1.85
C ASP A 210 -3.47 -8.74 -3.04
N ARG A 211 -2.89 -9.89 -2.81
CA ARG A 211 -2.32 -10.72 -3.88
C ARG A 211 -3.40 -11.10 -4.89
N ASP A 212 -4.51 -11.57 -4.39
CA ASP A 212 -5.70 -11.94 -5.15
C ASP A 212 -6.95 -11.93 -4.26
N SER A 213 -8.13 -12.04 -4.87
CA SER A 213 -9.42 -12.02 -4.16
C SER A 213 -9.67 -13.26 -3.29
N ASN A 214 -9.00 -14.38 -3.54
CA ASN A 214 -9.19 -15.64 -2.79
C ASN A 214 -8.23 -15.75 -1.61
N THR A 215 -7.11 -15.05 -1.66
CA THR A 215 -6.08 -15.03 -0.61
C THR A 215 -5.77 -13.61 -0.12
N PRO A 216 -6.78 -12.86 0.37
CA PRO A 216 -6.60 -11.47 0.80
C PRO A 216 -5.70 -11.32 2.03
N TYR A 217 -5.38 -12.42 2.71
CA TYR A 217 -4.42 -12.49 3.81
C TYR A 217 -2.97 -12.50 3.36
N ILE A 218 -2.70 -12.61 2.03
CA ILE A 218 -1.39 -12.39 1.45
C ILE A 218 -1.39 -11.02 0.76
N LYS A 219 -0.47 -10.16 1.18
CA LYS A 219 -0.34 -8.79 0.66
C LYS A 219 0.82 -8.71 -0.31
N LYS A 220 0.61 -7.99 -1.41
CA LYS A 220 1.64 -7.63 -2.37
C LYS A 220 2.04 -6.18 -2.12
N ILE A 221 3.29 -6.00 -1.69
CA ILE A 221 3.88 -4.70 -1.44
C ILE A 221 4.77 -4.34 -2.62
N ARG A 222 4.60 -3.13 -3.12
CA ARG A 222 5.33 -2.63 -4.28
C ARG A 222 5.88 -1.24 -4.02
N VAL A 223 7.12 -1.01 -4.44
CA VAL A 223 7.75 0.31 -4.49
C VAL A 223 8.49 0.51 -5.80
N VAL A 224 8.46 1.72 -6.31
CA VAL A 224 9.22 2.13 -7.51
C VAL A 224 10.14 3.28 -7.13
N THR A 225 11.43 3.11 -7.38
CA THR A 225 12.43 4.19 -7.22
C THR A 225 12.81 4.70 -8.59
N SER A 226 12.76 6.02 -8.79
CA SER A 226 13.22 6.68 -10.02
C SER A 226 14.58 7.30 -9.76
N VAL A 227 15.55 7.02 -10.63
CA VAL A 227 16.91 7.55 -10.48
C VAL A 227 17.39 8.09 -11.84
N THR A 228 17.93 9.30 -11.80
CA THR A 228 18.57 9.92 -12.96
C THR A 228 20.07 9.93 -12.75
N TYR A 229 20.81 9.38 -13.70
CA TYR A 229 22.27 9.34 -13.73
C TYR A 229 22.80 10.23 -14.85
N TYR A 230 23.99 10.79 -14.63
CA TYR A 230 24.78 11.36 -15.71
C TYR A 230 25.38 10.24 -16.57
N LEU A 231 25.53 10.51 -17.87
CA LEU A 231 26.24 9.63 -18.79
C LEU A 231 27.59 10.28 -19.15
N ALA A 232 28.68 9.55 -18.89
CA ALA A 232 30.03 9.90 -19.31
C ALA A 232 30.35 9.21 -20.64
N ARG A 233 31.28 9.83 -21.40
CA ARG A 233 31.84 9.24 -22.63
C ARG A 233 32.91 8.22 -22.29
#